data_fd7cfb23923ce4603666bc6f78689b6e
#
_entry.id   fd7cfb23923ce4603666bc6f78689b6e
#
_cell.length_a   1.000
_cell.length_b   1.000
_cell.length_c   1.000
_cell.angle_alpha   90.00
_cell.angle_beta   90.00
_cell.angle_gamma   90.00
#
_symmetry.space_group_name_H-M   'P 1'
#
loop_
_entity.id
_entity.type
_entity.pdbx_description
1 polymer ?
#
loop_
_entity_poly.entity_id
_entity_poly.type
_entity_poly.pdbx_seq_one_letter_code
_entity_poly.pdbx_strand_id
1 'polypeptide(L)'
;MNQHSHSKTTVIDGITLNLSKPDTTNPEWIGQSEVLKQVLACWMVISDKDLPLSPRIIGMPGIGKTTLGMVAALERKQPLYIYQCTSDTRPEDLIVTPVLAESGKISYHASSLVTSMING
;
A
#
# COMPACT_ATOMS: atom_id res chain seq x y z
N MET A 1 10.33 -15.17 -15.27
CA MET A 1 9.80 -13.81 -15.04
C MET A 1 8.29 -13.92 -14.84
N ASN A 2 7.84 -14.12 -13.61
CA ASN A 2 6.41 -14.06 -13.31
C ASN A 2 6.06 -12.61 -13.01
N GLN A 3 5.63 -11.89 -14.03
CA GLN A 3 4.88 -10.65 -13.84
C GLN A 3 3.54 -11.06 -13.23
N HIS A 4 3.37 -10.87 -11.94
CA HIS A 4 2.04 -10.82 -11.36
C HIS A 4 1.32 -9.64 -12.02
N SER A 5 0.47 -9.96 -12.99
CA SER A 5 -0.45 -9.01 -13.60
C SER A 5 -1.42 -8.56 -12.52
N HIS A 6 -1.08 -7.47 -11.82
CA HIS A 6 -2.02 -6.84 -10.91
C HIS A 6 -3.24 -6.43 -11.73
N SER A 7 -4.39 -6.98 -11.38
CA SER A 7 -5.66 -6.61 -12.00
C SER A 7 -5.83 -5.10 -11.89
N LYS A 8 -6.07 -4.43 -13.02
CA LYS A 8 -6.31 -2.99 -13.04
C LYS A 8 -7.71 -2.63 -12.51
N THR A 9 -8.60 -3.60 -12.45
CA THR A 9 -9.99 -3.43 -12.05
C THR A 9 -10.47 -4.65 -11.27
N THR A 10 -11.43 -4.43 -10.37
CA THR A 10 -12.18 -5.50 -9.69
C THR A 10 -13.66 -5.14 -9.68
N VAL A 11 -14.52 -6.13 -9.48
CA VAL A 11 -15.98 -5.92 -9.38
C VAL A 11 -16.43 -6.31 -7.98
N ILE A 12 -17.09 -5.39 -7.29
CA ILE A 12 -17.67 -5.61 -5.96
C ILE A 12 -19.13 -5.17 -6.03
N ASP A 13 -20.05 -6.08 -5.71
CA ASP A 13 -21.50 -5.85 -5.76
C ASP A 13 -22.00 -5.25 -7.10
N GLY A 14 -21.42 -5.72 -8.21
CA GLY A 14 -21.76 -5.24 -9.54
C GLY A 14 -21.13 -3.90 -9.94
N ILE A 15 -20.35 -3.28 -9.07
CA ILE A 15 -19.64 -2.03 -9.34
C ILE A 15 -18.20 -2.33 -9.71
N THR A 16 -17.76 -1.82 -10.86
CA THR A 16 -16.37 -1.92 -11.31
C THR A 16 -15.53 -0.85 -10.63
N LEU A 17 -14.53 -1.28 -9.86
CA LEU A 17 -13.52 -0.42 -9.23
C LEU A 17 -12.23 -0.43 -10.04
N ASN A 18 -11.72 0.75 -10.34
CA ASN A 18 -10.36 0.92 -10.86
C ASN A 18 -9.37 0.92 -9.69
N LEU A 19 -8.41 0.02 -9.73
CA LEU A 19 -7.42 -0.14 -8.67
C LEU A 19 -6.22 0.79 -8.87
N SER A 20 -5.63 1.23 -7.77
CA SER A 20 -4.38 1.99 -7.78
C SER A 20 -3.22 1.11 -8.24
N LYS A 21 -2.22 1.73 -8.84
CA LYS A 21 -0.98 1.03 -9.21
C LYS A 21 -0.06 0.94 -8.00
N PRO A 22 0.65 -0.20 -7.83
CA PRO A 22 1.69 -0.29 -6.82
C PRO A 22 2.86 0.63 -7.15
N ASP A 23 3.56 1.09 -6.14
CA ASP A 23 4.83 1.79 -6.30
C ASP A 23 5.91 0.81 -6.76
N THR A 24 6.69 1.20 -7.76
CA THR A 24 7.77 0.37 -8.34
C THR A 24 9.15 0.87 -7.96
N THR A 25 9.25 1.83 -7.05
CA THR A 25 10.53 2.33 -6.55
C THR A 25 11.28 1.22 -5.83
N ASN A 26 12.57 1.10 -6.12
CA ASN A 26 13.44 0.07 -5.55
C ASN A 26 14.60 0.73 -4.79
N PRO A 27 14.36 1.27 -3.59
CA PRO A 27 15.40 1.91 -2.79
C PRO A 27 16.32 0.87 -2.15
N GLU A 28 17.57 1.27 -1.90
CA GLU A 28 18.53 0.53 -1.09
C GLU A 28 18.42 0.93 0.38
N TRP A 29 18.58 -0.04 1.28
CA TRP A 29 18.70 0.18 2.71
C TRP A 29 20.12 -0.06 3.17
N ILE A 30 20.77 0.97 3.71
CA ILE A 30 22.16 0.90 4.15
C ILE A 30 22.22 1.12 5.67
N GLY A 31 22.83 0.18 6.37
CA GLY A 31 22.96 0.23 7.83
C GLY A 31 21.69 -0.13 8.58
N GLN A 32 21.71 0.01 9.90
CA GLN A 32 20.56 -0.17 10.81
C GLN A 32 19.69 -1.41 10.51
N SER A 33 20.32 -2.55 10.26
CA SER A 33 19.62 -3.80 9.91
C SER A 33 18.64 -4.25 10.99
N GLU A 34 18.89 -3.91 12.24
CA GLU A 34 18.00 -4.25 13.35
C GLU A 34 16.64 -3.55 13.27
N VAL A 35 16.60 -2.29 12.80
CA VAL A 35 15.35 -1.55 12.62
C VAL A 35 14.50 -2.19 11.51
N LEU A 36 15.14 -2.60 10.42
CA LEU A 36 14.47 -3.33 9.34
C LEU A 36 13.90 -4.66 9.84
N LYS A 37 14.68 -5.42 10.61
CA LYS A 37 14.21 -6.69 11.21
C LYS A 37 13.02 -6.48 12.13
N GLN A 38 12.99 -5.39 12.92
CA GLN A 38 11.85 -5.06 13.78
C GLN A 38 10.58 -4.81 12.97
N VAL A 39 10.66 -4.08 11.86
CA VAL A 39 9.50 -3.86 10.97
C VAL A 39 9.04 -5.17 10.36
N LEU A 40 9.96 -6.00 9.87
CA LEU A 40 9.63 -7.30 9.29
C LEU A 40 9.00 -8.24 10.35
N ALA A 41 9.48 -8.19 11.58
CA ALA A 41 8.91 -8.97 12.68
C ALA A 41 7.45 -8.57 13.00
N CYS A 42 7.10 -7.27 12.88
CA CYS A 42 5.72 -6.82 13.03
C CYS A 42 4.77 -7.47 12.03
N TRP A 43 5.24 -7.80 10.84
CA TRP A 43 4.44 -8.40 9.77
C TRP A 43 4.52 -9.93 9.74
N MET A 44 5.18 -10.54 10.71
CA MET A 44 5.28 -11.99 10.79
C MET A 44 3.95 -12.59 11.23
N VAL A 45 3.48 -13.56 10.48
CA VAL A 45 2.31 -14.38 10.78
C VAL A 45 2.80 -15.81 10.99
N ILE A 46 2.58 -16.37 12.18
CA ILE A 46 3.03 -17.71 12.57
C ILE A 46 1.90 -18.73 12.41
N SER A 47 0.68 -18.29 12.69
CA SER A 47 -0.52 -19.12 12.57
C SER A 47 -1.60 -18.41 11.77
N ASP A 48 -2.57 -19.17 11.23
CA ASP A 48 -3.70 -18.63 10.46
C ASP A 48 -4.62 -17.70 11.27
N LYS A 49 -4.45 -17.65 12.59
CA LYS A 49 -5.21 -16.77 13.49
C LYS A 49 -4.47 -15.48 13.82
N ASP A 50 -3.21 -15.39 13.46
CA ASP A 50 -2.40 -14.21 13.74
C ASP A 50 -2.68 -13.13 12.73
N LEU A 51 -2.80 -11.90 13.20
CA LEU A 51 -2.89 -10.72 12.36
C LEU A 51 -1.54 -9.97 12.40
N PRO A 52 -1.02 -9.54 11.24
CA PRO A 52 0.18 -8.73 11.23
C PRO A 52 -0.06 -7.41 11.97
N LEU A 53 0.96 -6.94 12.66
CA LEU A 53 0.92 -5.66 13.34
C LEU A 53 1.10 -4.52 12.34
N SER A 54 0.54 -3.36 12.66
CA SER A 54 0.71 -2.12 11.89
C SER A 54 1.73 -1.23 12.60
N PRO A 55 3.03 -1.31 12.28
CA PRO A 55 4.06 -0.54 12.96
C PRO A 55 3.91 0.96 12.68
N ARG A 56 4.09 1.78 13.71
CA ARG A 56 4.21 3.22 13.58
C ARG A 56 5.68 3.63 13.68
N ILE A 57 6.22 4.21 12.61
CA ILE A 57 7.62 4.65 12.55
C ILE A 57 7.67 6.15 12.84
N ILE A 58 8.39 6.52 13.90
CA ILE A 58 8.55 7.91 14.33
C ILE A 58 10.04 8.27 14.28
N GLY A 59 10.33 9.46 13.82
CA GLY A 59 11.69 9.97 13.77
C GLY A 59 11.76 11.33 13.10
N MET A 60 12.94 11.93 13.11
CA MET A 60 13.19 13.22 12.46
C MET A 60 12.97 13.12 10.93
N PRO A 61 12.62 14.24 10.28
CA PRO A 61 12.56 14.29 8.81
C PRO A 61 13.91 13.88 8.20
N GLY A 62 13.85 13.13 7.09
CA GLY A 62 15.03 12.77 6.30
C GLY A 62 15.85 11.58 6.81
N ILE A 63 15.44 10.89 7.87
CA ILE A 63 16.18 9.72 8.39
C ILE A 63 15.85 8.40 7.67
N GLY A 64 15.00 8.43 6.65
CA GLY A 64 14.69 7.24 5.84
C GLY A 64 13.48 6.44 6.30
N LYS A 65 12.52 7.03 7.03
CA LYS A 65 11.29 6.32 7.48
C LYS A 65 10.49 5.70 6.34
N THR A 66 10.26 6.47 5.28
CA THR A 66 9.55 6.00 4.08
C THR A 66 10.36 4.91 3.37
N THR A 67 11.66 5.11 3.21
CA THR A 67 12.59 4.14 2.64
C THR A 67 12.56 2.82 3.39
N LEU A 68 12.51 2.86 4.72
CA LEU A 68 12.41 1.66 5.56
C LEU A 68 11.16 0.85 5.25
N GLY A 69 10.00 1.51 5.13
CA GLY A 69 8.75 0.84 4.76
C GLY A 69 8.78 0.23 3.36
N MET A 70 9.37 0.96 2.40
CA MET A 70 9.55 0.46 1.02
C MET A 70 10.42 -0.78 0.98
N VAL A 71 11.60 -0.74 1.62
CA VAL A 71 12.54 -1.87 1.64
C VAL A 71 11.94 -3.07 2.34
N ALA A 72 11.23 -2.87 3.46
CA ALA A 72 10.56 -3.95 4.16
C ALA A 72 9.51 -4.67 3.29
N ALA A 73 8.75 -3.93 2.48
CA ALA A 73 7.81 -4.51 1.52
C ALA A 73 8.53 -5.30 0.41
N LEU A 74 9.65 -4.77 -0.10
CA LEU A 74 10.49 -5.44 -1.11
C LEU A 74 11.07 -6.76 -0.57
N GLU A 75 11.61 -6.77 0.66
CA GLU A 75 12.12 -7.98 1.32
C GLU A 75 11.04 -9.08 1.41
N ARG A 76 9.80 -8.69 1.62
CA ARG A 76 8.65 -9.60 1.63
C ARG A 76 8.14 -9.96 0.23
N LYS A 77 8.66 -9.35 -0.82
CA LYS A 77 8.20 -9.53 -2.21
C LYS A 77 6.71 -9.22 -2.37
N GLN A 78 6.22 -8.27 -1.61
CA GLN A 78 4.83 -7.80 -1.66
C GLN A 78 4.72 -6.48 -2.41
N PRO A 79 3.60 -6.26 -3.12
CA PRO A 79 3.36 -4.98 -3.77
C PRO A 79 3.23 -3.87 -2.72
N LEU A 80 3.82 -2.72 -3.02
CA LEU A 80 3.82 -1.56 -2.14
C LEU A 80 2.80 -0.54 -2.63
N TYR A 81 1.93 -0.11 -1.74
CA TYR A 81 0.98 0.98 -1.97
C TYR A 81 1.24 2.10 -0.98
N ILE A 82 1.43 3.32 -1.47
CA ILE A 82 1.74 4.49 -0.66
C ILE A 82 0.59 5.48 -0.75
N TYR A 83 0.17 5.99 0.40
CA TYR A 83 -0.73 7.13 0.51
C TYR A 83 -0.14 8.18 1.45
N GLN A 84 0.08 9.38 0.93
CA GLN A 84 0.60 10.49 1.71
C GLN A 84 -0.55 11.29 2.31
N CYS A 85 -0.73 11.17 3.62
CA CYS A 85 -1.71 11.99 4.34
C CYS A 85 -1.21 13.42 4.52
N THR A 86 -2.13 14.37 4.40
CA THR A 86 -1.91 15.79 4.68
C THR A 86 -2.89 16.26 5.75
N SER A 87 -2.80 17.53 6.18
CA SER A 87 -3.76 18.14 7.11
C SER A 87 -5.20 18.13 6.56
N ASP A 88 -5.37 18.11 5.25
CA ASP A 88 -6.67 18.19 4.58
C ASP A 88 -7.19 16.81 4.16
N THR A 89 -6.47 15.73 4.45
CA THR A 89 -6.90 14.36 4.15
C THR A 89 -8.18 14.02 4.91
N ARG A 90 -9.19 13.57 4.18
CA ARG A 90 -10.49 13.16 4.72
C ARG A 90 -10.65 11.64 4.68
N PRO A 91 -11.53 11.06 5.50
CA PRO A 91 -11.82 9.62 5.44
C PRO A 91 -12.23 9.14 4.05
N GLU A 92 -12.98 9.94 3.30
CA GLU A 92 -13.43 9.63 1.94
C GLU A 92 -12.27 9.44 0.96
N ASP A 93 -11.17 10.17 1.14
CA ASP A 93 -9.97 10.09 0.30
C ASP A 93 -9.25 8.73 0.46
N LEU A 94 -9.48 8.05 1.57
CA LEU A 94 -8.89 6.76 1.89
C LEU A 94 -9.72 5.57 1.41
N ILE A 95 -10.88 5.80 0.82
CA ILE A 95 -11.79 4.73 0.40
C ILE A 95 -11.87 4.69 -1.13
N VAL A 96 -12.94 5.16 -1.69
CA VAL A 96 -13.23 5.13 -3.12
C VAL A 96 -13.65 6.52 -3.57
N THR A 97 -13.06 7.01 -4.64
CA THR A 97 -13.38 8.31 -5.22
C THR A 97 -14.16 8.14 -6.51
N PRO A 98 -15.37 8.73 -6.62
CA PRO A 98 -16.08 8.80 -7.89
C PRO A 98 -15.42 9.86 -8.79
N VAL A 99 -15.18 9.51 -10.03
CA VAL A 99 -14.59 10.39 -11.05
C VAL A 99 -15.52 10.41 -12.26
N LEU A 100 -15.85 11.62 -12.72
CA LEU A 100 -16.62 11.78 -13.94
C LEU A 100 -15.70 11.54 -15.15
N ALA A 101 -15.97 10.48 -15.90
CA ALA A 101 -15.24 10.18 -17.11
C ALA A 101 -15.65 11.13 -18.25
N GLU A 102 -14.79 11.30 -19.26
CA GLU A 102 -15.07 12.13 -20.46
C GLU A 102 -16.35 11.67 -21.20
N SER A 103 -16.73 10.42 -21.04
CA SER A 103 -17.96 9.85 -21.59
C SER A 103 -19.25 10.27 -20.84
N GLY A 104 -19.14 11.09 -19.79
CA GLY A 104 -20.25 11.47 -18.92
C GLY A 104 -20.68 10.40 -17.92
N LYS A 105 -19.98 9.24 -17.88
CA LYS A 105 -20.24 8.18 -16.91
C LYS A 105 -19.37 8.34 -15.67
N ILE A 106 -19.91 7.96 -14.51
CA ILE A 106 -19.14 7.92 -13.26
C ILE A 106 -18.30 6.65 -13.25
N SER A 107 -16.99 6.79 -13.04
CA SER A 107 -16.07 5.71 -12.74
C SER A 107 -15.62 5.79 -11.29
N TYR A 108 -15.41 4.63 -10.66
CA TYR A 108 -14.99 4.56 -9.27
C TYR A 108 -13.52 4.14 -9.18
N HIS A 109 -12.74 4.89 -8.42
CA HIS A 109 -11.31 4.66 -8.22
C HIS A 109 -11.04 4.33 -6.76
N ALA A 110 -10.48 3.14 -6.53
CA ALA A 110 -10.05 2.72 -5.19
C ALA A 110 -8.76 3.45 -4.80
N SER A 111 -8.68 3.86 -3.54
CA SER A 111 -7.46 4.41 -2.96
C SER A 111 -6.34 3.35 -2.90
N SER A 112 -5.12 3.79 -2.62
CA SER A 112 -4.00 2.88 -2.34
C SER A 112 -4.30 1.94 -1.16
N LEU A 113 -5.00 2.44 -0.13
CA LEU A 113 -5.40 1.64 1.02
C LEU A 113 -6.37 0.52 0.62
N VAL A 114 -7.47 0.86 -0.04
CA VAL A 114 -8.46 -0.14 -0.50
C VAL A 114 -7.85 -1.12 -1.48
N THR A 115 -7.02 -0.64 -2.39
CA THR A 115 -6.32 -1.50 -3.35
C THR A 115 -5.42 -2.52 -2.66
N SER A 116 -4.67 -2.10 -1.63
CA SER A 116 -3.81 -3.01 -0.86
C SER A 116 -4.63 -4.06 -0.10
N MET A 117 -5.80 -3.69 0.43
CA MET A 117 -6.71 -4.64 1.10
C MET A 117 -7.29 -5.68 0.15
N ILE A 118 -7.51 -5.33 -1.12
CA ILE A 118 -8.05 -6.24 -2.14
C ILE A 118 -6.98 -7.19 -2.66
N ASN A 119 -5.77 -6.69 -2.85
CA ASN A 119 -4.67 -7.46 -3.45
C ASN A 119 -3.84 -8.28 -2.43
N GLY A 120 -4.01 -8.07 -1.15
CA GLY A 120 -3.35 -8.81 -0.07
C GLY A 120 -2.02 -8.24 0.30
#